data_d043fd322455f5450b049bab51795aa5
#
_entry.id   d043fd322455f5450b049bab51795aa5
#
_cell.length_a   1.000
_cell.length_b   1.000
_cell.length_c   1.000
_cell.angle_alpha   90.00
_cell.angle_beta   90.00
_cell.angle_gamma   90.00
#
_symmetry.space_group_name_H-M   'P 1'
#
loop_
_entity.id
_entity.type
_entity.pdbx_description
1 polymer ?
#
loop_
_entity_poly.entity_id
_entity_poly.type
_entity_poly.pdbx_seq_one_letter_code
_entity_poly.pdbx_strand_id
1 'polypeptide(L)'
;AMPTGVTISEKGRIFVSFPKWGDDVKFTVAEIVDNKLVPYPDLKTNKVDYDNLLRCFISVQSVVADGCGTLWVLDTAAPNFSQPIDGGSKLIAVDLNTNKIRRIYSFPDNVVLPTTYLNDVRIDYRVGKEGYAYITDSSDKGPGAIIVVDLSDGRSFRRLNGDSTTTANTDFIPKVEGKVLLNRDTDGKTSQITIAADGIAISEDGKTLYYCPLASRDLYSINTDVLRDESIPDSVLCSYVKYLGEKGASDGMITDSKGIIYAGDYENNSIRRISPDGEMDTIVHSPHLLWPDTFTI
;
A
#
# COMPACT_ATOMS: atom_id res chain seq x y z
N ALA A 1 -6.28 14.09 -11.88
CA ALA A 1 -5.46 13.34 -10.91
C ALA A 1 -6.02 11.93 -10.79
N MET A 2 -5.16 10.96 -10.61
CA MET A 2 -5.49 9.55 -10.49
C MET A 2 -5.61 9.20 -9.00
N PRO A 3 -6.75 8.69 -8.50
CA PRO A 3 -6.85 8.22 -7.12
C PRO A 3 -6.16 6.87 -6.99
N THR A 4 -5.44 6.65 -5.89
CA THR A 4 -4.79 5.38 -5.56
C THR A 4 -5.30 4.78 -4.27
N GLY A 5 -5.86 5.57 -3.37
CA GLY A 5 -6.44 5.10 -2.12
C GLY A 5 -7.90 5.51 -1.98
N VAL A 6 -8.72 4.59 -1.51
CA VAL A 6 -10.09 4.85 -1.08
C VAL A 6 -10.38 4.09 0.21
N THR A 7 -11.02 4.75 1.16
CA THR A 7 -11.45 4.09 2.40
C THR A 7 -12.73 4.69 2.93
N ILE A 8 -13.52 3.89 3.63
CA ILE A 8 -14.77 4.30 4.27
C ILE A 8 -14.63 4.10 5.77
N SER A 9 -14.88 5.16 6.55
CA SER A 9 -14.89 5.05 8.01
C SER A 9 -16.16 4.38 8.53
N GLU A 10 -16.16 3.96 9.78
CA GLU A 10 -17.31 3.38 10.49
C GLU A 10 -18.55 4.30 10.53
N LYS A 11 -18.35 5.60 10.28
CA LYS A 11 -19.43 6.62 10.18
C LYS A 11 -19.84 6.92 8.75
N GLY A 12 -19.34 6.15 7.77
CA GLY A 12 -19.67 6.31 6.36
C GLY A 12 -18.97 7.49 5.68
N ARG A 13 -17.93 8.09 6.29
CA ARG A 13 -17.12 9.12 5.65
C ARG A 13 -16.18 8.45 4.65
N ILE A 14 -16.04 9.02 3.45
CA ILE A 14 -15.22 8.48 2.37
C ILE A 14 -13.99 9.36 2.18
N PHE A 15 -12.82 8.75 2.23
CA PHE A 15 -11.54 9.42 2.03
C PHE A 15 -10.83 8.84 0.80
N VAL A 16 -10.12 9.70 0.09
CA VAL A 16 -9.36 9.34 -1.11
C VAL A 16 -7.99 9.99 -1.09
N SER A 17 -7.00 9.29 -1.66
CA SER A 17 -5.65 9.84 -1.87
C SER A 17 -5.33 10.00 -3.35
N PHE A 18 -4.48 10.97 -3.64
CA PHE A 18 -4.00 11.32 -4.98
C PHE A 18 -2.50 11.58 -4.89
N PRO A 19 -1.62 10.63 -5.21
CA PRO A 19 -0.20 10.87 -5.24
C PRO A 19 0.16 11.89 -6.34
N LYS A 20 1.24 12.61 -6.15
CA LYS A 20 1.69 13.62 -7.11
C LYS A 20 2.59 13.00 -8.18
N TRP A 21 1.97 12.38 -9.18
CA TRP A 21 2.65 11.70 -10.29
C TRP A 21 2.80 12.53 -11.56
N GLY A 22 2.86 13.87 -11.42
CA GLY A 22 3.00 14.80 -12.54
C GLY A 22 1.69 15.45 -12.97
N ASP A 23 0.54 14.98 -12.49
CA ASP A 23 -0.75 15.63 -12.67
C ASP A 23 -0.88 16.88 -11.79
N ASP A 24 -1.82 17.76 -12.14
CA ASP A 24 -2.22 18.90 -11.28
C ASP A 24 -3.04 18.36 -10.10
N VAL A 25 -2.35 17.96 -9.01
CA VAL A 25 -2.94 17.51 -7.76
C VAL A 25 -3.04 18.68 -6.80
N LYS A 26 -4.24 19.25 -6.66
CA LYS A 26 -4.49 20.40 -5.76
C LYS A 26 -4.31 20.02 -4.29
N PHE A 27 -4.67 18.81 -3.92
CA PHE A 27 -4.50 18.23 -2.59
C PHE A 27 -4.36 16.71 -2.72
N THR A 28 -3.50 16.13 -1.90
CA THR A 28 -3.14 14.72 -1.99
C THR A 28 -4.05 13.81 -1.14
N VAL A 29 -4.80 14.39 -0.18
CA VAL A 29 -5.84 13.70 0.61
C VAL A 29 -7.12 14.53 0.60
N ALA A 30 -8.23 13.89 0.34
CA ALA A 30 -9.55 14.51 0.38
C ALA A 30 -10.59 13.62 1.06
N GLU A 31 -11.62 14.26 1.60
CA GLU A 31 -12.89 13.64 1.96
C GLU A 31 -13.91 13.92 0.86
N ILE A 32 -14.74 12.94 0.52
CA ILE A 32 -15.88 13.14 -0.39
C ILE A 32 -17.09 13.59 0.43
N VAL A 33 -17.48 14.85 0.27
CA VAL A 33 -18.64 15.45 0.93
C VAL A 33 -19.59 16.01 -0.14
N ASP A 34 -20.83 15.58 -0.13
CA ASP A 34 -21.85 16.00 -1.12
C ASP A 34 -21.36 15.87 -2.59
N ASN A 35 -20.73 14.74 -2.92
CA ASN A 35 -20.10 14.44 -4.21
C ASN A 35 -19.00 15.43 -4.63
N LYS A 36 -18.37 16.11 -3.68
CA LYS A 36 -17.24 17.02 -3.92
C LYS A 36 -16.02 16.58 -3.12
N LEU A 37 -14.85 16.76 -3.71
CA LEU A 37 -13.58 16.57 -3.02
C LEU A 37 -13.29 17.78 -2.13
N VAL A 38 -13.15 17.53 -0.83
CA VAL A 38 -12.78 18.54 0.18
C VAL A 38 -11.42 18.15 0.75
N PRO A 39 -10.40 19.03 0.76
CA PRO A 39 -9.09 18.70 1.28
C PRO A 39 -9.16 18.28 2.76
N TYR A 40 -8.57 17.13 3.09
CA TYR A 40 -8.63 16.56 4.44
C TYR A 40 -7.22 16.37 5.04
N PRO A 41 -6.97 16.63 6.33
CA PRO A 41 -7.91 17.23 7.30
C PRO A 41 -8.18 18.71 7.04
N ASP A 42 -7.32 19.39 6.28
CA ASP A 42 -7.45 20.78 5.85
C ASP A 42 -6.53 21.09 4.66
N LEU A 43 -6.70 22.26 4.06
CA LEU A 43 -5.89 22.68 2.90
C LEU A 43 -4.44 22.98 3.29
N LYS A 44 -4.19 23.44 4.53
CA LYS A 44 -2.83 23.76 5.00
C LYS A 44 -1.97 22.51 5.08
N THR A 45 -2.51 21.44 5.64
CA THR A 45 -1.84 20.13 5.74
C THR A 45 -1.54 19.54 4.35
N ASN A 46 -2.40 19.80 3.36
CA ASN A 46 -2.22 19.36 1.97
C ASN A 46 -1.25 20.24 1.15
N LYS A 47 -0.78 21.36 1.68
CA LYS A 47 0.21 22.21 1.05
C LYS A 47 1.60 21.84 1.52
N VAL A 48 2.50 21.48 0.61
CA VAL A 48 3.88 21.15 0.95
C VAL A 48 4.56 22.34 1.62
N ASP A 49 5.17 22.08 2.76
CA ASP A 49 6.01 23.01 3.52
C ASP A 49 7.38 22.36 3.70
N TYR A 50 8.35 22.80 2.91
CA TYR A 50 9.70 22.22 2.91
C TYR A 50 10.48 22.51 4.19
N ASP A 51 10.06 23.50 5.00
CA ASP A 51 10.66 23.78 6.30
C ASP A 51 10.08 22.88 7.41
N ASN A 52 8.93 22.23 7.16
CA ASN A 52 8.21 21.38 8.13
C ASN A 52 7.60 20.13 7.48
N LEU A 53 8.41 19.32 6.81
CA LEU A 53 7.96 18.15 6.02
C LEU A 53 7.08 17.18 6.82
N LEU A 54 7.31 17.03 8.12
CA LEU A 54 6.50 16.14 8.97
C LEU A 54 5.09 16.67 9.24
N ARG A 55 4.82 17.96 9.05
CA ARG A 55 3.53 18.60 9.33
C ARG A 55 2.65 18.84 8.11
N CYS A 56 3.10 18.43 6.95
CA CYS A 56 2.35 18.54 5.70
C CYS A 56 2.34 17.21 4.95
N PHE A 57 1.38 17.04 4.06
CA PHE A 57 1.35 15.94 3.12
C PHE A 57 2.14 16.31 1.86
N ILE A 58 3.02 15.41 1.42
CA ILE A 58 3.90 15.63 0.27
C ILE A 58 3.33 14.94 -0.96
N SER A 59 3.21 13.60 -0.90
CA SER A 59 2.64 12.76 -1.95
C SER A 59 2.06 11.51 -1.30
N VAL A 60 0.78 11.55 -0.94
CA VAL A 60 0.13 10.45 -0.22
C VAL A 60 -0.30 9.36 -1.19
N GLN A 61 0.16 8.14 -0.93
CA GLN A 61 -0.17 6.97 -1.73
C GLN A 61 -1.41 6.25 -1.21
N SER A 62 -1.53 6.05 0.10
CA SER A 62 -2.61 5.26 0.68
C SER A 62 -3.29 5.97 1.85
N VAL A 63 -4.59 5.71 1.98
CA VAL A 63 -5.42 6.10 3.13
C VAL A 63 -6.24 4.90 3.60
N VAL A 64 -6.22 4.64 4.92
CA VAL A 64 -6.93 3.51 5.53
C VAL A 64 -7.65 3.96 6.80
N ALA A 65 -8.98 3.86 6.82
CA ALA A 65 -9.76 4.01 8.04
C ALA A 65 -9.74 2.67 8.80
N ASP A 66 -9.38 2.71 10.09
CA ASP A 66 -9.15 1.51 10.89
C ASP A 66 -10.41 0.93 11.55
N GLY A 67 -11.57 1.54 11.32
CA GLY A 67 -12.82 1.16 11.99
C GLY A 67 -12.88 1.54 13.48
N CYS A 68 -11.83 2.17 14.02
CA CYS A 68 -11.68 2.57 15.42
C CYS A 68 -11.57 4.09 15.60
N GLY A 69 -11.95 4.86 14.58
CA GLY A 69 -11.96 6.33 14.61
C GLY A 69 -10.66 6.99 14.19
N THR A 70 -9.74 6.26 13.54
CA THR A 70 -8.50 6.83 12.99
C THR A 70 -8.47 6.66 11.48
N LEU A 71 -8.07 7.71 10.77
CA LEU A 71 -7.61 7.62 9.39
C LEU A 71 -6.08 7.54 9.40
N TRP A 72 -5.55 6.46 8.86
CA TRP A 72 -4.14 6.29 8.60
C TRP A 72 -3.82 6.83 7.22
N VAL A 73 -2.80 7.67 7.14
CA VAL A 73 -2.35 8.32 5.91
C VAL A 73 -0.90 7.94 5.69
N LEU A 74 -0.62 7.26 4.59
CA LEU A 74 0.73 6.84 4.22
C LEU A 74 1.29 7.79 3.16
N ASP A 75 2.22 8.64 3.58
CA ASP A 75 2.89 9.61 2.72
C ASP A 75 4.23 9.04 2.27
N THR A 76 4.30 8.61 1.03
CA THR A 76 5.54 8.11 0.44
C THR A 76 6.59 9.21 0.26
N ALA A 77 6.16 10.49 0.20
CA ALA A 77 7.01 11.65 -0.06
C ALA A 77 7.87 11.54 -1.34
N ALA A 78 7.43 10.73 -2.30
CA ALA A 78 8.11 10.46 -3.57
C ALA A 78 7.31 11.00 -4.77
N PRO A 79 7.23 12.33 -4.97
CA PRO A 79 6.51 12.90 -6.10
C PRO A 79 7.16 12.42 -7.42
N ASN A 80 6.33 12.21 -8.45
CA ASN A 80 6.74 11.69 -9.76
C ASN A 80 7.44 10.32 -9.71
N PHE A 81 7.13 9.47 -8.73
CA PHE A 81 7.85 8.21 -8.51
C PHE A 81 9.37 8.40 -8.38
N SER A 82 9.79 9.55 -7.90
CA SER A 82 11.20 9.87 -7.68
C SER A 82 11.70 9.28 -6.35
N GLN A 83 12.98 9.48 -6.07
CA GLN A 83 13.51 9.23 -4.73
C GLN A 83 12.66 9.97 -3.68
N PRO A 84 12.32 9.35 -2.56
CA PRO A 84 11.64 10.02 -1.47
C PRO A 84 12.40 11.27 -1.00
N ILE A 85 11.67 12.33 -0.68
CA ILE A 85 12.26 13.53 -0.08
C ILE A 85 12.77 13.15 1.31
N ASP A 86 14.04 13.40 1.58
CA ASP A 86 14.69 13.06 2.83
C ASP A 86 13.94 13.60 4.06
N GLY A 87 13.66 12.73 5.03
CA GLY A 87 12.83 13.02 6.20
C GLY A 87 11.35 13.28 5.90
N GLY A 88 10.89 13.09 4.66
CA GLY A 88 9.51 13.38 4.24
C GLY A 88 8.54 12.21 4.38
N SER A 89 9.02 10.98 4.19
CA SER A 89 8.20 9.76 4.26
C SER A 89 7.69 9.50 5.67
N LYS A 90 6.38 9.19 5.81
CA LYS A 90 5.76 9.04 7.12
C LYS A 90 4.43 8.30 7.08
N LEU A 91 4.08 7.67 8.19
CA LEU A 91 2.74 7.18 8.49
C LEU A 91 2.08 8.12 9.51
N ILE A 92 0.87 8.57 9.23
CA ILE A 92 0.18 9.59 10.02
C ILE A 92 -1.15 9.05 10.50
N ALA A 93 -1.43 9.19 11.80
CA ALA A 93 -2.72 8.90 12.42
C ALA A 93 -3.52 10.20 12.58
N VAL A 94 -4.67 10.29 11.91
CA VAL A 94 -5.60 11.41 12.03
C VAL A 94 -6.84 10.95 12.80
N ASP A 95 -7.18 11.61 13.89
CA ASP A 95 -8.38 11.35 14.66
C ASP A 95 -9.62 11.84 13.90
N LEU A 96 -10.52 10.93 13.55
CA LEU A 96 -11.71 11.20 12.74
C LEU A 96 -12.81 11.96 13.49
N ASN A 97 -12.76 12.02 14.83
CA ASN A 97 -13.73 12.79 15.61
C ASN A 97 -13.34 14.26 15.70
N THR A 98 -12.03 14.54 15.77
CA THR A 98 -11.51 15.89 15.89
C THR A 98 -10.93 16.46 14.60
N ASN A 99 -10.71 15.61 13.59
CA ASN A 99 -10.02 15.91 12.33
C ASN A 99 -8.60 16.48 12.55
N LYS A 100 -7.90 15.98 13.60
CA LYS A 100 -6.56 16.44 13.93
C LYS A 100 -5.56 15.30 13.82
N ILE A 101 -4.35 15.62 13.39
CA ILE A 101 -3.22 14.71 13.45
C ILE A 101 -2.94 14.38 14.92
N ARG A 102 -3.02 13.10 15.28
CA ARG A 102 -2.77 12.56 16.61
C ARG A 102 -1.33 12.10 16.77
N ARG A 103 -0.79 11.46 15.75
CA ARG A 103 0.57 10.91 15.77
C ARG A 103 1.19 10.87 14.38
N ILE A 104 2.51 11.00 14.32
CA ILE A 104 3.31 10.91 13.11
C ILE A 104 4.45 9.93 13.39
N TYR A 105 4.64 8.98 12.50
CA TYR A 105 5.72 8.01 12.49
C TYR A 105 6.61 8.33 11.30
N SER A 106 7.82 8.80 11.56
CA SER A 106 8.87 8.98 10.55
C SER A 106 9.71 7.73 10.44
N PHE A 107 10.29 7.51 9.29
CA PHE A 107 11.12 6.34 9.02
C PHE A 107 12.60 6.70 8.97
N PRO A 108 13.49 5.88 9.54
CA PRO A 108 14.93 6.07 9.41
C PRO A 108 15.43 5.64 8.01
N ASP A 109 16.61 6.11 7.62
CA ASP A 109 17.18 5.89 6.28
C ASP A 109 17.47 4.41 5.94
N ASN A 110 17.60 3.56 6.96
CA ASN A 110 17.73 2.11 6.75
C ASN A 110 16.38 1.41 6.54
N VAL A 111 15.27 2.12 6.66
CA VAL A 111 13.90 1.64 6.41
C VAL A 111 13.36 2.24 5.12
N VAL A 112 13.41 3.56 4.96
CA VAL A 112 13.09 4.23 3.70
C VAL A 112 14.39 4.47 2.95
N LEU A 113 14.67 3.59 2.01
CA LEU A 113 15.85 3.66 1.15
C LEU A 113 15.63 4.71 0.03
N PRO A 114 16.68 5.15 -0.67
CA PRO A 114 16.53 6.07 -1.82
C PRO A 114 15.65 5.53 -2.96
N THR A 115 15.40 4.23 -2.99
CA THR A 115 14.55 3.56 -3.98
C THR A 115 13.19 3.14 -3.43
N THR A 116 12.93 3.35 -2.15
CA THR A 116 11.67 2.95 -1.50
C THR A 116 10.48 3.75 -2.05
N TYR A 117 9.39 3.05 -2.30
CA TYR A 117 8.08 3.63 -2.54
C TYR A 117 7.06 3.01 -1.58
N LEU A 118 6.75 3.71 -0.49
CA LEU A 118 5.74 3.26 0.47
C LEU A 118 4.37 3.24 -0.21
N ASN A 119 3.77 2.06 -0.34
CA ASN A 119 2.55 1.92 -1.14
C ASN A 119 1.28 1.77 -0.31
N ASP A 120 1.07 0.64 0.32
CA ASP A 120 -0.16 0.39 1.08
C ASP A 120 0.14 -0.06 2.50
N VAL A 121 -0.85 0.04 3.40
CA VAL A 121 -0.69 -0.23 4.83
C VAL A 121 -1.84 -1.04 5.39
N ARG A 122 -1.54 -1.97 6.31
CA ARG A 122 -2.53 -2.65 7.15
C ARG A 122 -2.17 -2.48 8.62
N ILE A 123 -3.19 -2.21 9.43
CA ILE A 123 -3.04 -1.94 10.87
C ILE A 123 -3.59 -3.12 11.65
N ASP A 124 -2.83 -3.57 12.64
CA ASP A 124 -3.24 -4.64 13.56
C ASP A 124 -3.10 -4.19 15.02
N TYR A 125 -4.23 -4.00 15.68
CA TYR A 125 -4.30 -3.63 17.12
C TYR A 125 -4.37 -4.82 18.07
N ARG A 126 -4.41 -6.06 17.55
CA ARG A 126 -4.60 -7.27 18.37
C ARG A 126 -3.36 -7.64 19.15
N VAL A 127 -2.19 -7.12 18.78
CA VAL A 127 -0.88 -7.48 19.32
C VAL A 127 -0.09 -6.24 19.68
N GLY A 128 0.89 -6.39 20.61
CA GLY A 128 1.69 -5.27 21.09
C GLY A 128 0.91 -4.35 22.03
N LYS A 129 1.52 -3.23 22.37
CA LYS A 129 0.93 -2.23 23.30
C LYS A 129 -0.08 -1.31 22.61
N GLU A 130 0.22 -0.88 21.40
CA GLU A 130 -0.61 0.03 20.60
C GLU A 130 -0.83 -0.50 19.18
N GLY A 131 -0.43 -1.75 18.91
CA GLY A 131 -0.57 -2.40 17.60
C GLY A 131 0.66 -2.27 16.72
N TYR A 132 0.53 -2.80 15.52
CA TYR A 132 1.53 -2.77 14.47
C TYR A 132 0.95 -2.30 13.15
N ALA A 133 1.78 -1.68 12.32
CA ALA A 133 1.48 -1.44 10.92
C ALA A 133 2.41 -2.28 10.03
N TYR A 134 1.85 -2.79 8.93
CA TYR A 134 2.58 -3.49 7.88
C TYR A 134 2.42 -2.70 6.59
N ILE A 135 3.53 -2.36 5.96
CA ILE A 135 3.58 -1.48 4.78
C ILE A 135 4.36 -2.20 3.68
N THR A 136 3.84 -2.15 2.45
CA THR A 136 4.57 -2.64 1.27
C THR A 136 5.50 -1.57 0.72
N ASP A 137 6.68 -2.00 0.28
CA ASP A 137 7.63 -1.19 -0.47
C ASP A 137 7.59 -1.61 -1.95
N SER A 138 6.89 -0.81 -2.75
CA SER A 138 6.71 -1.00 -4.20
C SER A 138 7.88 -0.42 -5.01
N SER A 139 9.09 -0.55 -4.51
CA SER A 139 10.28 -0.06 -5.21
C SER A 139 10.31 -0.57 -6.66
N ASP A 140 10.59 0.34 -7.60
CA ASP A 140 10.81 0.04 -9.02
C ASP A 140 12.28 -0.32 -9.33
N LYS A 141 13.22 0.22 -8.56
CA LYS A 141 14.67 0.13 -8.85
C LYS A 141 15.49 -0.46 -7.72
N GLY A 142 14.87 -0.84 -6.64
CA GLY A 142 15.54 -1.35 -5.45
C GLY A 142 14.84 -2.55 -4.87
N PRO A 143 15.28 -2.97 -3.67
CA PRO A 143 14.66 -4.11 -3.02
C PRO A 143 13.23 -3.78 -2.59
N GLY A 144 12.27 -4.60 -2.98
CA GLY A 144 10.97 -4.63 -2.34
C GLY A 144 11.06 -5.17 -0.91
N ALA A 145 10.07 -4.88 -0.09
CA ALA A 145 10.04 -5.37 1.30
C ALA A 145 8.63 -5.27 1.90
N ILE A 146 8.47 -5.90 3.07
CA ILE A 146 7.43 -5.55 4.03
C ILE A 146 8.08 -4.73 5.14
N ILE A 147 7.60 -3.52 5.38
CA ILE A 147 8.05 -2.67 6.49
C ILE A 147 7.10 -2.90 7.66
N VAL A 148 7.66 -3.23 8.82
CA VAL A 148 6.92 -3.43 10.07
C VAL A 148 7.15 -2.22 10.96
N VAL A 149 6.07 -1.68 11.55
CA VAL A 149 6.13 -0.54 12.47
C VAL A 149 5.46 -0.91 13.78
N ASP A 150 6.18 -0.80 14.89
CA ASP A 150 5.58 -0.84 16.23
C ASP A 150 4.93 0.51 16.51
N LEU A 151 3.61 0.52 16.66
CA LEU A 151 2.86 1.76 16.86
C LEU A 151 3.03 2.35 18.27
N SER A 152 3.58 1.60 19.20
CA SER A 152 3.80 2.09 20.57
C SER A 152 4.96 3.09 20.68
N ASP A 153 6.03 2.86 19.95
CA ASP A 153 7.26 3.69 20.01
C ASP A 153 7.67 4.26 18.64
N GLY A 154 7.13 3.72 17.53
CA GLY A 154 7.46 4.12 16.16
C GLY A 154 8.69 3.41 15.60
N ARG A 155 9.22 2.42 16.29
CA ARG A 155 10.31 1.59 15.77
C ARG A 155 9.85 0.87 14.51
N SER A 156 10.65 0.94 13.48
CA SER A 156 10.34 0.32 12.18
C SER A 156 11.54 -0.42 11.62
N PHE A 157 11.27 -1.44 10.83
CA PHE A 157 12.31 -2.26 10.20
C PHE A 157 11.77 -2.96 8.96
N ARG A 158 12.68 -3.33 8.05
CA ARG A 158 12.38 -4.03 6.80
C ARG A 158 12.44 -5.53 7.01
N ARG A 159 11.52 -6.26 6.38
CA ARG A 159 11.44 -7.73 6.36
C ARG A 159 11.26 -8.21 4.93
N LEU A 160 11.78 -9.40 4.62
CA LEU A 160 11.82 -9.95 3.26
C LEU A 160 12.46 -8.94 2.28
N ASN A 161 13.52 -8.26 2.72
CA ASN A 161 14.15 -7.19 1.98
C ASN A 161 14.88 -7.72 0.75
N GLY A 162 14.35 -7.45 -0.45
CA GLY A 162 14.87 -7.98 -1.71
C GLY A 162 14.65 -9.47 -1.92
N ASP A 163 13.75 -10.08 -1.15
CA ASP A 163 13.35 -11.48 -1.35
C ASP A 163 12.59 -11.62 -2.69
N SER A 164 12.69 -12.80 -3.31
CA SER A 164 12.00 -13.08 -4.58
C SER A 164 10.48 -12.94 -4.48
N THR A 165 9.91 -13.07 -3.29
CA THR A 165 8.47 -12.94 -3.06
C THR A 165 8.00 -11.50 -2.87
N THR A 166 8.92 -10.57 -2.62
CA THR A 166 8.66 -9.12 -2.50
C THR A 166 9.20 -8.32 -3.68
N THR A 167 9.89 -8.95 -4.63
CA THR A 167 10.41 -8.30 -5.85
C THR A 167 9.56 -8.68 -7.07
N ALA A 168 9.68 -7.89 -8.14
CA ALA A 168 9.04 -8.18 -9.41
C ALA A 168 9.46 -9.55 -9.96
N ASN A 169 8.52 -10.28 -10.52
CA ASN A 169 8.83 -11.48 -11.29
C ASN A 169 9.43 -11.06 -12.64
N THR A 170 10.69 -11.41 -12.89
CA THR A 170 11.43 -11.01 -14.09
C THR A 170 10.88 -11.61 -15.39
N ASP A 171 10.12 -12.70 -15.30
CA ASP A 171 9.50 -13.36 -16.45
C ASP A 171 8.08 -12.85 -16.70
N PHE A 172 7.56 -11.99 -15.82
CA PHE A 172 6.21 -11.45 -15.95
C PHE A 172 6.19 -10.20 -16.81
N ILE A 173 5.38 -10.23 -17.87
CA ILE A 173 5.10 -9.08 -18.72
C ILE A 173 3.59 -8.81 -18.67
N PRO A 174 3.16 -7.73 -17.99
CA PRO A 174 1.74 -7.42 -17.83
C PRO A 174 1.11 -7.01 -19.16
N LYS A 175 -0.18 -7.36 -19.33
CA LYS A 175 -0.99 -6.92 -20.46
C LYS A 175 -2.22 -6.20 -19.93
N VAL A 176 -2.40 -4.95 -20.33
CA VAL A 176 -3.56 -4.12 -19.98
C VAL A 176 -4.30 -3.79 -21.28
N GLU A 177 -5.61 -4.01 -21.30
CA GLU A 177 -6.42 -3.79 -22.52
C GLU A 177 -5.83 -4.49 -23.77
N GLY A 178 -5.31 -5.70 -23.57
CA GLY A 178 -4.70 -6.52 -24.63
C GLY A 178 -3.34 -6.00 -25.14
N LYS A 179 -2.76 -4.98 -24.52
CA LYS A 179 -1.46 -4.41 -24.89
C LYS A 179 -0.44 -4.66 -23.80
N VAL A 180 0.79 -4.97 -24.19
CA VAL A 180 1.91 -5.08 -23.26
C VAL A 180 2.12 -3.73 -22.56
N LEU A 181 2.18 -3.75 -21.24
CA LEU A 181 2.46 -2.59 -20.40
C LEU A 181 3.96 -2.51 -20.17
N LEU A 182 4.57 -1.38 -20.56
CA LEU A 182 5.99 -1.11 -20.44
C LEU A 182 6.21 0.28 -19.85
N ASN A 183 7.27 0.43 -19.08
CA ASN A 183 7.83 1.74 -18.76
C ASN A 183 8.36 2.40 -20.03
N ARG A 184 8.20 3.71 -20.16
CA ARG A 184 8.79 4.51 -21.24
C ARG A 184 9.53 5.68 -20.64
N ASP A 185 10.82 5.77 -20.91
CA ASP A 185 11.64 6.92 -20.49
C ASP A 185 11.43 8.16 -21.40
N THR A 186 12.05 9.26 -21.02
CA THR A 186 11.96 10.53 -21.76
C THR A 186 12.50 10.45 -23.18
N ASP A 187 13.42 9.51 -23.45
CA ASP A 187 14.02 9.28 -24.77
C ASP A 187 13.19 8.31 -25.61
N GLY A 188 12.07 7.84 -25.06
CA GLY A 188 11.14 6.90 -25.70
C GLY A 188 11.58 5.44 -25.64
N LYS A 189 12.67 5.12 -24.96
CA LYS A 189 13.12 3.75 -24.71
C LYS A 189 12.16 3.06 -23.74
N THR A 190 11.83 1.83 -24.03
CA THR A 190 10.93 1.03 -23.22
C THR A 190 11.68 0.00 -22.38
N SER A 191 11.19 -0.26 -21.17
CA SER A 191 11.66 -1.32 -20.28
C SER A 191 10.49 -2.02 -19.61
N GLN A 192 10.74 -3.22 -19.09
CA GLN A 192 9.75 -3.96 -18.31
C GLN A 192 9.41 -3.19 -17.02
N ILE A 193 8.17 -3.34 -16.57
CA ILE A 193 7.74 -2.86 -15.26
C ILE A 193 8.32 -3.80 -14.20
N THR A 194 8.97 -3.22 -13.19
CA THR A 194 9.70 -3.93 -12.12
C THR A 194 9.20 -3.56 -10.73
N ILE A 195 7.94 -3.11 -10.62
CA ILE A 195 7.35 -2.68 -9.35
C ILE A 195 7.21 -3.90 -8.41
N ALA A 196 7.78 -3.75 -7.24
CA ALA A 196 7.93 -4.74 -6.20
C ALA A 196 6.65 -4.96 -5.36
N ALA A 197 6.78 -5.33 -4.07
CA ALA A 197 5.68 -5.61 -3.15
C ALA A 197 4.68 -4.46 -3.07
N ASP A 198 3.43 -4.76 -3.38
CA ASP A 198 2.38 -3.78 -3.61
C ASP A 198 1.11 -4.14 -2.86
N GLY A 199 0.26 -5.00 -3.43
CA GLY A 199 -0.96 -5.44 -2.78
C GLY A 199 -0.73 -6.10 -1.44
N ILE A 200 -1.52 -5.72 -0.43
CA ILE A 200 -1.40 -6.22 0.95
C ILE A 200 -2.78 -6.38 1.59
N ALA A 201 -2.97 -7.49 2.30
CA ALA A 201 -4.15 -7.74 3.13
C ALA A 201 -3.74 -8.48 4.41
N ILE A 202 -4.55 -8.39 5.46
CA ILE A 202 -4.30 -9.08 6.72
C ILE A 202 -5.51 -9.91 7.11
N SER A 203 -5.31 -11.13 7.62
CA SER A 203 -6.39 -11.99 8.08
C SER A 203 -7.17 -11.36 9.23
N GLU A 204 -8.44 -11.75 9.40
CA GLU A 204 -9.31 -11.21 10.45
C GLU A 204 -8.73 -11.42 11.86
N ASP A 205 -8.01 -12.52 12.10
CA ASP A 205 -7.34 -12.79 13.37
C ASP A 205 -5.97 -12.11 13.50
N GLY A 206 -5.51 -11.38 12.49
CA GLY A 206 -4.22 -10.67 12.44
C GLY A 206 -2.99 -11.56 12.29
N LYS A 207 -3.15 -12.89 12.18
CA LYS A 207 -2.02 -13.83 12.22
C LYS A 207 -1.35 -14.04 10.86
N THR A 208 -2.00 -13.68 9.78
CA THR A 208 -1.50 -13.91 8.42
C THR A 208 -1.51 -12.62 7.64
N LEU A 209 -0.36 -12.22 7.12
CA LEU A 209 -0.24 -11.17 6.14
C LEU A 209 -0.22 -11.81 4.75
N TYR A 210 -1.07 -11.31 3.85
CA TYR A 210 -1.10 -11.63 2.43
C TYR A 210 -0.50 -10.48 1.64
N TYR A 211 0.31 -10.79 0.64
CA TYR A 211 0.96 -9.77 -0.19
C TYR A 211 1.32 -10.29 -1.58
N CYS A 212 1.55 -9.38 -2.49
CA CYS A 212 2.03 -9.68 -3.84
C CYS A 212 2.88 -8.54 -4.40
N PRO A 213 3.87 -8.81 -5.27
CA PRO A 213 4.42 -7.78 -6.13
C PRO A 213 3.39 -7.31 -7.17
N LEU A 214 3.43 -6.04 -7.57
CA LEU A 214 2.61 -5.54 -8.68
C LEU A 214 2.96 -6.26 -9.99
N ALA A 215 4.26 -6.42 -10.24
CA ALA A 215 4.77 -7.10 -11.42
C ALA A 215 4.84 -8.63 -11.20
N SER A 216 3.69 -9.24 -10.85
CA SER A 216 3.51 -10.68 -10.68
C SER A 216 2.03 -11.05 -10.71
N ARG A 217 1.72 -12.35 -10.92
CA ARG A 217 0.37 -12.90 -10.68
C ARG A 217 0.27 -13.65 -9.37
N ASP A 218 1.38 -13.81 -8.68
CA ASP A 218 1.51 -14.67 -7.50
C ASP A 218 0.87 -14.04 -6.25
N LEU A 219 0.37 -14.90 -5.38
CA LEU A 219 -0.08 -14.55 -4.04
C LEU A 219 0.78 -15.26 -3.01
N TYR A 220 1.26 -14.50 -2.05
CA TYR A 220 2.06 -15.01 -0.93
C TYR A 220 1.42 -14.71 0.41
N SER A 221 1.76 -15.51 1.41
CA SER A 221 1.40 -15.23 2.80
C SER A 221 2.54 -15.56 3.75
N ILE A 222 2.54 -14.86 4.88
CA ILE A 222 3.49 -15.10 5.98
C ILE A 222 2.79 -14.85 7.33
N ASN A 223 3.22 -15.58 8.36
CA ASN A 223 2.74 -15.35 9.71
C ASN A 223 3.27 -14.01 10.24
N THR A 224 2.38 -13.19 10.82
CA THR A 224 2.74 -11.86 11.32
C THR A 224 3.63 -11.90 12.56
N ASP A 225 3.57 -12.96 13.40
CA ASP A 225 4.49 -13.13 14.53
C ASP A 225 5.92 -13.28 14.02
N VAL A 226 6.12 -14.04 12.94
CA VAL A 226 7.43 -14.23 12.29
C VAL A 226 7.97 -12.90 11.73
N LEU A 227 7.09 -12.08 11.13
CA LEU A 227 7.49 -10.76 10.63
C LEU A 227 7.93 -9.82 11.76
N ARG A 228 7.29 -9.88 12.92
CA ARG A 228 7.61 -9.02 14.07
C ARG A 228 8.83 -9.49 14.86
N ASP A 229 9.20 -10.75 14.75
CA ASP A 229 10.33 -11.32 15.51
C ASP A 229 11.66 -10.96 14.88
N GLU A 230 12.30 -9.91 15.39
CA GLU A 230 13.62 -9.47 14.93
C GLU A 230 14.77 -10.44 15.27
N SER A 231 14.52 -11.44 16.14
CA SER A 231 15.52 -12.51 16.40
C SER A 231 15.66 -13.47 15.22
N ILE A 232 14.65 -13.53 14.34
CA ILE A 232 14.71 -14.31 13.10
C ILE A 232 15.43 -13.48 12.04
N PRO A 233 16.63 -13.95 11.56
CA PRO A 233 17.34 -13.23 10.49
C PRO A 233 16.51 -13.12 9.21
N ASP A 234 16.58 -11.97 8.52
CA ASP A 234 15.84 -11.73 7.29
C ASP A 234 16.15 -12.76 6.20
N SER A 235 17.40 -13.23 6.15
CA SER A 235 17.87 -14.24 5.19
C SER A 235 17.18 -15.61 5.27
N VAL A 236 16.44 -15.89 6.37
CA VAL A 236 15.70 -17.16 6.51
C VAL A 236 14.18 -16.96 6.45
N LEU A 237 13.71 -15.73 6.35
CA LEU A 237 12.28 -15.45 6.36
C LEU A 237 11.54 -16.06 5.18
N CYS A 238 12.19 -16.19 4.02
CA CYS A 238 11.59 -16.85 2.85
C CYS A 238 11.09 -18.26 3.14
N SER A 239 11.73 -18.97 4.09
CA SER A 239 11.30 -20.32 4.49
C SER A 239 9.96 -20.37 5.23
N TYR A 240 9.48 -19.23 5.73
CA TYR A 240 8.17 -19.08 6.36
C TYR A 240 7.09 -18.56 5.40
N VAL A 241 7.48 -18.12 4.21
CA VAL A 241 6.54 -17.67 3.19
C VAL A 241 5.84 -18.87 2.57
N LYS A 242 4.52 -18.74 2.38
CA LYS A 242 3.70 -19.71 1.66
C LYS A 242 3.29 -19.11 0.33
N TYR A 243 3.53 -19.84 -0.75
CA TYR A 243 2.94 -19.56 -2.05
C TYR A 243 1.52 -20.09 -2.10
N LEU A 244 0.57 -19.22 -2.46
CA LEU A 244 -0.86 -19.54 -2.48
C LEU A 244 -1.41 -19.72 -3.89
N GLY A 245 -0.58 -19.61 -4.92
CA GLY A 245 -0.98 -19.75 -6.32
C GLY A 245 -1.06 -18.41 -7.07
N GLU A 246 -1.41 -18.50 -8.35
CA GLU A 246 -1.61 -17.32 -9.20
C GLU A 246 -3.03 -16.78 -9.03
N LYS A 247 -3.17 -15.58 -8.44
CA LYS A 247 -4.46 -14.90 -8.26
C LYS A 247 -4.87 -13.99 -9.42
N GLY A 248 -3.96 -13.72 -10.33
CA GLY A 248 -4.04 -12.65 -11.32
C GLY A 248 -3.17 -11.46 -10.93
N ALA A 249 -2.90 -10.58 -11.90
CA ALA A 249 -2.06 -9.41 -11.70
C ALA A 249 -2.84 -8.34 -10.94
N SER A 250 -2.39 -8.03 -9.73
CA SER A 250 -3.14 -7.21 -8.76
C SER A 250 -2.31 -6.05 -8.26
N ASP A 251 -2.95 -4.90 -8.16
CA ASP A 251 -2.50 -3.78 -7.36
C ASP A 251 -2.98 -3.99 -5.91
N GLY A 252 -4.13 -3.50 -5.51
CA GLY A 252 -4.63 -3.64 -4.15
C GLY A 252 -5.35 -4.95 -3.84
N MET A 253 -5.42 -5.25 -2.55
CA MET A 253 -6.15 -6.39 -1.97
C MET A 253 -6.79 -6.00 -0.64
N ILE A 254 -7.87 -6.68 -0.26
CA ILE A 254 -8.48 -6.57 1.06
C ILE A 254 -9.01 -7.94 1.50
N THR A 255 -9.11 -8.15 2.81
CA THR A 255 -9.71 -9.34 3.41
C THR A 255 -11.00 -8.98 4.15
N ASP A 256 -12.05 -9.75 3.98
CA ASP A 256 -13.27 -9.60 4.77
C ASP A 256 -13.22 -10.37 6.10
N SER A 257 -14.26 -10.21 6.94
CA SER A 257 -14.40 -10.88 8.23
C SER A 257 -14.58 -12.41 8.16
N LYS A 258 -14.72 -12.96 6.96
CA LYS A 258 -14.81 -14.41 6.73
C LYS A 258 -13.48 -14.98 6.24
N GLY A 259 -12.45 -14.14 6.10
CA GLY A 259 -11.13 -14.52 5.61
C GLY A 259 -11.05 -14.63 4.08
N ILE A 260 -12.04 -14.11 3.37
CA ILE A 260 -12.04 -14.05 1.92
C ILE A 260 -11.19 -12.86 1.48
N ILE A 261 -10.26 -13.10 0.56
CA ILE A 261 -9.43 -12.06 -0.05
C ILE A 261 -10.11 -11.58 -1.33
N TYR A 262 -10.22 -10.27 -1.50
CA TYR A 262 -10.61 -9.62 -2.74
C TYR A 262 -9.39 -8.92 -3.32
N ALA A 263 -9.11 -9.17 -4.61
CA ALA A 263 -7.95 -8.64 -5.31
C ALA A 263 -8.37 -8.09 -6.67
N GLY A 264 -7.82 -6.96 -7.08
CA GLY A 264 -7.94 -6.49 -8.44
C GLY A 264 -7.21 -7.40 -9.41
N ASP A 265 -7.69 -7.48 -10.64
CA ASP A 265 -6.99 -8.14 -11.75
C ASP A 265 -6.95 -7.15 -12.91
N TYR A 266 -5.87 -6.37 -12.99
CA TYR A 266 -5.75 -5.29 -13.97
C TYR A 266 -5.49 -5.81 -15.39
N GLU A 267 -5.11 -7.08 -15.56
CA GLU A 267 -4.98 -7.70 -16.87
C GLU A 267 -6.35 -8.10 -17.47
N ASN A 268 -7.35 -8.37 -16.60
CA ASN A 268 -8.64 -8.92 -16.99
C ASN A 268 -9.83 -8.04 -16.60
N ASN A 269 -9.62 -6.76 -16.27
CA ASN A 269 -10.69 -5.80 -15.91
C ASN A 269 -11.67 -6.36 -14.88
N SER A 270 -11.14 -7.01 -13.83
CA SER A 270 -11.96 -7.80 -12.92
C SER A 270 -11.54 -7.68 -11.46
N ILE A 271 -12.45 -8.16 -10.59
CA ILE A 271 -12.16 -8.40 -9.18
C ILE A 271 -12.21 -9.90 -8.96
N ARG A 272 -11.12 -10.42 -8.39
CA ARG A 272 -10.97 -11.81 -8.00
C ARG A 272 -11.34 -11.98 -6.53
N ARG A 273 -11.90 -13.14 -6.22
CA ARG A 273 -12.15 -13.59 -4.86
C ARG A 273 -11.34 -14.86 -4.61
N ILE A 274 -10.62 -14.89 -3.48
CA ILE A 274 -9.84 -16.03 -3.03
C ILE A 274 -10.40 -16.45 -1.67
N SER A 275 -10.93 -17.64 -1.59
CA SER A 275 -11.50 -18.21 -0.37
C SER A 275 -10.42 -18.81 0.54
N PRO A 276 -10.69 -18.99 1.85
CA PRO A 276 -9.71 -19.54 2.80
C PRO A 276 -9.22 -20.96 2.47
N ASP A 277 -9.98 -21.73 1.70
CA ASP A 277 -9.62 -23.05 1.19
C ASP A 277 -8.82 -23.01 -0.12
N GLY A 278 -8.54 -21.80 -0.63
CA GLY A 278 -7.72 -21.58 -1.82
C GLY A 278 -8.48 -21.60 -3.14
N GLU A 279 -9.81 -21.71 -3.15
CA GLU A 279 -10.60 -21.57 -4.36
C GLU A 279 -10.56 -20.11 -4.83
N MET A 280 -10.37 -19.92 -6.15
CA MET A 280 -10.26 -18.59 -6.78
C MET A 280 -11.28 -18.46 -7.90
N ASP A 281 -12.09 -17.40 -7.85
CA ASP A 281 -13.04 -17.07 -8.88
C ASP A 281 -13.10 -15.57 -9.19
N THR A 282 -13.72 -15.19 -10.31
CA THR A 282 -13.98 -13.81 -10.68
C THR A 282 -15.40 -13.45 -10.28
N ILE A 283 -15.54 -12.47 -9.38
CA ILE A 283 -16.85 -12.04 -8.90
C ILE A 283 -17.43 -10.85 -9.67
N VAL A 284 -16.54 -10.03 -10.27
CA VAL A 284 -16.93 -8.88 -11.08
C VAL A 284 -16.00 -8.79 -12.28
N HIS A 285 -16.57 -8.58 -13.45
CA HIS A 285 -15.86 -8.21 -14.68
C HIS A 285 -16.59 -7.02 -15.32
N SER A 286 -15.84 -5.99 -15.68
CA SER A 286 -16.39 -4.83 -16.38
C SER A 286 -15.28 -4.10 -17.14
N PRO A 287 -15.53 -3.64 -18.38
CA PRO A 287 -14.58 -2.83 -19.13
C PRO A 287 -14.29 -1.46 -18.48
N HIS A 288 -15.01 -1.11 -17.43
CA HIS A 288 -14.76 0.10 -16.62
C HIS A 288 -13.79 -0.14 -15.46
N LEU A 289 -13.48 -1.40 -15.14
CA LEU A 289 -12.50 -1.78 -14.12
C LEU A 289 -11.11 -1.90 -14.74
N LEU A 290 -10.58 -0.80 -15.25
CA LEU A 290 -9.31 -0.79 -15.97
C LEU A 290 -8.13 -1.11 -15.07
N TRP A 291 -8.14 -0.59 -13.83
CA TRP A 291 -7.06 -0.79 -12.86
C TRP A 291 -7.62 -0.68 -11.43
N PRO A 292 -8.20 -1.77 -10.89
CA PRO A 292 -8.68 -1.77 -9.50
C PRO A 292 -7.50 -1.72 -8.54
N ASP A 293 -7.22 -0.53 -7.97
CA ASP A 293 -6.08 -0.27 -7.11
C ASP A 293 -6.42 -0.58 -5.64
N THR A 294 -7.42 0.07 -5.05
CA THR A 294 -7.70 -0.05 -3.61
C THR A 294 -9.15 -0.45 -3.35
N PHE A 295 -9.33 -1.20 -2.26
CA PHE A 295 -10.64 -1.68 -1.82
C PHE A 295 -10.92 -1.26 -0.37
N THR A 296 -12.21 -1.09 -0.07
CA THR A 296 -12.72 -0.93 1.29
C THR A 296 -14.00 -1.73 1.47
N ILE A 297 -14.21 -2.32 2.63
CA ILE A 297 -15.37 -3.13 3.02
C ILE A 297 -16.02 -2.51 4.26
#